data_4c89416134beecde511bdd53fc0d0c65
#
_entry.id   4c89416134beecde511bdd53fc0d0c65
#
_cell.length_a   1.000
_cell.length_b   1.000
_cell.length_c   1.000
_cell.angle_alpha   90.00
_cell.angle_beta   90.00
_cell.angle_gamma   90.00
#
_symmetry.space_group_name_H-M   'P 1'
#
loop_
_entity.id
_entity.type
_entity.pdbx_description
1 polymer ?
#
loop_
_entity_poly.entity_id
_entity_poly.type
_entity_poly.pdbx_seq_one_letter_code
_entity_poly.pdbx_strand_id
1 'polypeptide(L)'
;MDAASRSYEELKKRLAAEGAGDPAAFGEFVHRRQTIEQRLKDLVARQQQVVAIRAQADASLGRLLALRRELTGARDEFIKTVLMGNQYVMIRVLPYGATETIEAEFRRLLQLEKGFEKEIGAADGDGLLGPLYASGREPAAIEKALEAIRREVGTLALGQPDSAVGRQKLAAHLSKLPPEALDRLDLWFPEDSLDVQYSTSSDGRSFRSIQEGSPGQKTAALLAFLLSYGEEPLILDQPEDDLDNHLIYNLIVTQIRDVKQRRQLLVVTHNANIVVNGDAELVVALVARNGETQQECAGSLQERKVRETICTVMEGGREAFDQRYRRIALEARHV
;
A
#
# COMPACT_ATOMS: atom_id res chain seq x y z
N MET A 1 -24.00 84.08 5.92
CA MET A 1 -24.62 82.73 6.16
C MET A 1 -25.94 82.65 5.45
N ASP A 2 -25.99 81.76 4.51
CA ASP A 2 -26.85 81.79 3.34
C ASP A 2 -28.29 81.40 3.58
N ALA A 3 -29.17 81.93 2.68
CA ALA A 3 -30.60 81.58 2.64
C ALA A 3 -30.83 80.04 2.65
N ALA A 4 -29.91 79.27 2.08
CA ALA A 4 -29.91 77.78 2.05
C ALA A 4 -29.75 77.22 3.50
N SER A 5 -28.90 77.77 4.36
CA SER A 5 -28.77 77.32 5.74
C SER A 5 -29.99 77.56 6.61
N ARG A 6 -30.69 78.69 6.35
CA ARG A 6 -31.93 78.96 7.06
C ARG A 6 -33.06 78.10 6.62
N SER A 7 -33.19 77.90 5.33
CA SER A 7 -34.18 76.96 4.75
C SER A 7 -33.98 75.51 5.23
N TYR A 8 -32.74 75.07 5.38
CA TYR A 8 -32.40 73.76 5.95
C TYR A 8 -32.74 73.66 7.46
N GLU A 9 -32.49 74.68 8.25
CA GLU A 9 -32.85 74.71 9.69
C GLU A 9 -34.37 74.75 9.87
N GLU A 10 -35.13 75.45 9.01
CA GLU A 10 -36.60 75.45 9.01
C GLU A 10 -37.18 74.13 8.62
N LEU A 11 -36.62 73.46 7.59
CA LEU A 11 -37.00 72.12 7.18
C LEU A 11 -36.75 71.09 8.29
N LYS A 12 -35.62 71.21 8.96
CA LYS A 12 -35.25 70.37 10.09
C LYS A 12 -36.22 70.51 11.26
N LYS A 13 -36.62 71.77 11.62
CA LYS A 13 -37.65 72.00 12.60
C LYS A 13 -39.02 71.47 12.26
N ARG A 14 -39.44 71.59 10.98
CA ARG A 14 -40.72 71.03 10.49
C ARG A 14 -40.72 69.49 10.56
N LEU A 15 -39.66 68.82 10.09
CA LEU A 15 -39.54 67.39 10.16
C LEU A 15 -39.51 66.87 11.61
N ALA A 16 -38.87 67.60 12.52
CA ALA A 16 -38.86 67.26 13.94
C ALA A 16 -40.27 67.40 14.57
N ALA A 17 -41.04 68.42 14.15
CA ALA A 17 -42.42 68.62 14.64
C ALA A 17 -43.40 67.58 14.11
N GLU A 18 -43.16 66.99 12.95
CA GLU A 18 -43.96 65.91 12.34
C GLU A 18 -43.50 64.49 12.78
N GLY A 19 -42.58 64.37 13.74
CA GLY A 19 -42.07 63.09 14.21
C GLY A 19 -41.13 62.37 13.21
N ALA A 20 -40.75 63.09 12.14
CA ALA A 20 -39.72 62.59 11.23
C ALA A 20 -38.32 62.83 11.85
N GLY A 21 -37.51 61.81 11.90
CA GLY A 21 -36.15 61.87 12.46
C GLY A 21 -35.23 62.87 11.73
N ASP A 22 -34.12 63.24 12.36
CA ASP A 22 -33.15 64.17 11.82
C ASP A 22 -32.72 63.77 10.38
N PRO A 23 -32.84 64.69 9.37
CA PRO A 23 -32.39 64.44 8.01
C PRO A 23 -30.93 63.95 7.88
N ALA A 24 -30.06 64.39 8.80
CA ALA A 24 -28.70 63.91 8.86
C ALA A 24 -28.62 62.40 9.23
N ALA A 25 -29.44 62.00 10.21
CA ALA A 25 -29.53 60.58 10.59
C ALA A 25 -30.11 59.72 9.43
N PHE A 26 -31.04 60.28 8.65
CA PHE A 26 -31.54 59.55 7.46
C PHE A 26 -30.44 59.33 6.43
N GLY A 27 -29.57 60.29 6.18
CA GLY A 27 -28.41 60.14 5.29
C GLY A 27 -27.45 59.01 5.77
N GLU A 28 -27.21 58.97 7.08
CA GLU A 28 -26.41 57.91 7.68
C GLU A 28 -27.05 56.54 7.53
N PHE A 29 -28.38 56.42 7.71
CA PHE A 29 -29.12 55.18 7.50
C PHE A 29 -29.07 54.71 6.07
N VAL A 30 -29.22 55.61 5.10
CA VAL A 30 -29.13 55.30 3.65
C VAL A 30 -27.74 54.77 3.32
N HIS A 31 -26.67 55.46 3.81
CA HIS A 31 -25.30 55.02 3.58
C HIS A 31 -25.02 53.68 4.23
N ARG A 32 -25.47 53.48 5.48
CA ARG A 32 -25.34 52.20 6.17
C ARG A 32 -26.07 51.07 5.45
N ARG A 33 -27.26 51.32 4.97
CA ARG A 33 -28.03 50.39 4.15
C ARG A 33 -27.26 49.97 2.89
N GLN A 34 -26.73 50.94 2.15
CA GLN A 34 -25.95 50.67 0.93
C GLN A 34 -24.72 49.87 1.23
N THR A 35 -24.02 50.16 2.33
CA THR A 35 -22.83 49.37 2.78
C THR A 35 -23.23 47.94 3.11
N ILE A 36 -24.33 47.75 3.84
CA ILE A 36 -24.84 46.40 4.16
C ILE A 36 -25.27 45.65 2.90
N GLU A 37 -25.99 46.28 1.98
CA GLU A 37 -26.40 45.69 0.69
C GLU A 37 -25.16 45.27 -0.13
N GLN A 38 -24.13 46.08 -0.18
CA GLN A 38 -22.90 45.73 -0.87
C GLN A 38 -22.19 44.52 -0.20
N ARG A 39 -22.07 44.53 1.15
CA ARG A 39 -21.52 43.40 1.90
C ARG A 39 -22.32 42.10 1.68
N LEU A 40 -23.63 42.18 1.63
CA LEU A 40 -24.51 41.06 1.34
C LEU A 40 -24.24 40.51 -0.06
N LYS A 41 -24.13 41.35 -1.09
CA LYS A 41 -23.75 40.90 -2.45
C LYS A 41 -22.38 40.20 -2.46
N ASP A 42 -21.39 40.78 -1.77
CA ASP A 42 -20.05 40.18 -1.69
C ASP A 42 -20.06 38.82 -0.96
N LEU A 43 -20.85 38.69 0.11
CA LEU A 43 -20.99 37.44 0.85
C LEU A 43 -21.70 36.36 0.00
N VAL A 44 -22.76 36.73 -0.72
CA VAL A 44 -23.44 35.81 -1.64
C VAL A 44 -22.52 35.34 -2.76
N ALA A 45 -21.73 36.26 -3.35
CA ALA A 45 -20.75 35.89 -4.37
C ALA A 45 -19.67 34.94 -3.81
N ARG A 46 -19.15 35.19 -2.61
CA ARG A 46 -18.20 34.30 -1.95
C ARG A 46 -18.82 32.93 -1.63
N GLN A 47 -20.06 32.90 -1.17
CA GLN A 47 -20.77 31.65 -0.91
C GLN A 47 -20.90 30.81 -2.20
N GLN A 48 -21.27 31.44 -3.32
CA GLN A 48 -21.31 30.76 -4.61
C GLN A 48 -19.94 30.21 -5.05
N GLN A 49 -18.88 30.99 -4.84
CA GLN A 49 -17.51 30.52 -5.11
C GLN A 49 -17.12 29.32 -4.24
N VAL A 50 -17.45 29.35 -2.94
CA VAL A 50 -17.19 28.19 -2.04
C VAL A 50 -17.93 26.95 -2.51
N VAL A 51 -19.21 27.09 -2.91
CA VAL A 51 -20.00 25.96 -3.43
C VAL A 51 -19.35 25.39 -4.72
N ALA A 52 -18.94 26.27 -5.63
CA ALA A 52 -18.30 25.84 -6.88
C ALA A 52 -16.96 25.14 -6.64
N ILE A 53 -16.12 25.68 -5.74
CA ILE A 53 -14.82 25.07 -5.37
C ILE A 53 -15.04 23.71 -4.71
N ARG A 54 -16.01 23.58 -3.81
CA ARG A 54 -16.34 22.30 -3.18
C ARG A 54 -16.79 21.27 -4.20
N ALA A 55 -17.65 21.64 -5.13
CA ALA A 55 -18.08 20.73 -6.19
C ALA A 55 -16.92 20.27 -7.08
N GLN A 56 -15.95 21.14 -7.38
CA GLN A 56 -14.74 20.78 -8.11
C GLN A 56 -13.84 19.85 -7.28
N ALA A 57 -13.68 20.10 -5.97
CA ALA A 57 -12.91 19.24 -5.07
C ALA A 57 -13.54 17.85 -4.97
N ASP A 58 -14.84 17.75 -4.79
CA ASP A 58 -15.59 16.49 -4.74
C ASP A 58 -15.45 15.70 -6.05
N ALA A 59 -15.56 16.37 -7.19
CA ALA A 59 -15.35 15.75 -8.50
C ALA A 59 -13.91 15.23 -8.67
N SER A 60 -12.91 15.99 -8.20
CA SER A 60 -11.50 15.59 -8.26
C SER A 60 -11.23 14.40 -7.34
N LEU A 61 -11.80 14.39 -6.14
CA LEU A 61 -11.71 13.26 -5.21
C LEU A 61 -12.37 12.01 -5.79
N GLY A 62 -13.55 12.15 -6.39
CA GLY A 62 -14.24 11.06 -7.08
C GLY A 62 -13.40 10.45 -8.21
N ARG A 63 -12.70 11.31 -8.99
CA ARG A 63 -11.78 10.86 -10.03
C ARG A 63 -10.55 10.16 -9.45
N LEU A 64 -9.99 10.67 -8.36
CA LEU A 64 -8.86 10.02 -7.66
C LEU A 64 -9.24 8.63 -7.18
N LEU A 65 -10.42 8.46 -6.56
CA LEU A 65 -10.92 7.16 -6.10
C LEU A 65 -11.12 6.19 -7.27
N ALA A 66 -11.67 6.67 -8.39
CA ALA A 66 -11.83 5.85 -9.58
C ALA A 66 -10.47 5.35 -10.12
N LEU A 67 -9.48 6.24 -10.22
CA LEU A 67 -8.12 5.88 -10.67
C LEU A 67 -7.42 4.92 -9.71
N ARG A 68 -7.63 5.05 -8.40
CA ARG A 68 -7.08 4.09 -7.41
C ARG A 68 -7.69 2.71 -7.60
N ARG A 69 -9.00 2.61 -7.78
CA ARG A 69 -9.68 1.32 -8.04
C ARG A 69 -9.20 0.69 -9.36
N GLU A 70 -9.01 1.49 -10.39
CA GLU A 70 -8.44 1.05 -11.66
C GLU A 70 -7.02 0.51 -11.48
N LEU A 71 -6.17 1.23 -10.74
CA LEU A 71 -4.81 0.80 -10.43
C LEU A 71 -4.80 -0.52 -9.63
N THR A 72 -5.64 -0.65 -8.60
CA THR A 72 -5.79 -1.88 -7.82
C THR A 72 -6.25 -3.03 -8.71
N GLY A 73 -7.22 -2.79 -9.59
CA GLY A 73 -7.69 -3.76 -10.58
C GLY A 73 -6.60 -4.21 -11.55
N ALA A 74 -5.81 -3.25 -12.07
CA ALA A 74 -4.70 -3.56 -12.97
C ALA A 74 -3.59 -4.37 -12.27
N ARG A 75 -3.29 -4.07 -11.00
CA ARG A 75 -2.36 -4.87 -10.18
C ARG A 75 -2.85 -6.31 -9.97
N ASP A 76 -4.13 -6.47 -9.67
CA ASP A 76 -4.74 -7.79 -9.43
C ASP A 76 -4.78 -8.63 -10.72
N GLU A 77 -5.12 -8.01 -11.85
CA GLU A 77 -5.11 -8.65 -13.17
C GLU A 77 -3.69 -9.05 -13.59
N PHE A 78 -2.72 -8.17 -13.38
CA PHE A 78 -1.31 -8.47 -13.63
C PHE A 78 -0.86 -9.71 -12.85
N ILE A 79 -1.12 -9.74 -11.53
CA ILE A 79 -0.73 -10.86 -10.67
C ILE A 79 -1.43 -12.16 -11.12
N LYS A 80 -2.72 -12.10 -11.44
CA LYS A 80 -3.46 -13.27 -11.96
C LYS A 80 -2.88 -13.79 -13.27
N THR A 81 -2.48 -12.89 -14.16
CA THR A 81 -1.86 -13.26 -15.43
C THR A 81 -0.49 -13.92 -15.21
N VAL A 82 0.34 -13.34 -14.35
CA VAL A 82 1.68 -13.86 -14.03
C VAL A 82 1.62 -15.25 -13.37
N LEU A 83 0.66 -15.43 -12.46
CA LEU A 83 0.51 -16.67 -11.70
C LEU A 83 -0.51 -17.64 -12.30
N MET A 84 -0.94 -17.42 -13.54
CA MET A 84 -1.89 -18.29 -14.20
C MET A 84 -1.33 -19.72 -14.30
N GLY A 85 -2.02 -20.67 -13.66
CA GLY A 85 -1.60 -22.08 -13.61
C GLY A 85 -0.54 -22.39 -12.53
N ASN A 86 -0.08 -21.41 -11.75
CA ASN A 86 0.82 -21.66 -10.63
C ASN A 86 0.07 -22.38 -9.49
N GLN A 87 0.60 -23.56 -9.09
CA GLN A 87 -0.01 -24.37 -8.03
C GLN A 87 0.63 -24.17 -6.66
N TYR A 88 1.70 -23.39 -6.59
CA TYR A 88 2.53 -23.24 -5.39
C TYR A 88 2.26 -21.97 -4.63
N VAL A 89 1.93 -20.89 -5.33
CA VAL A 89 1.69 -19.58 -4.72
C VAL A 89 0.42 -18.96 -5.27
N MET A 90 -0.31 -18.29 -4.40
CA MET A 90 -1.45 -17.44 -4.73
C MET A 90 -1.22 -16.08 -4.11
N ILE A 91 -1.33 -15.04 -4.91
CA ILE A 91 -1.21 -13.66 -4.45
C ILE A 91 -2.49 -12.92 -4.80
N ARG A 92 -3.02 -12.16 -3.85
CA ARG A 92 -4.19 -11.30 -4.01
C ARG A 92 -3.85 -9.89 -3.62
N VAL A 93 -4.32 -8.93 -4.37
CA VAL A 93 -4.25 -7.52 -3.98
C VAL A 93 -5.37 -7.23 -3.00
N LEU A 94 -5.03 -6.73 -1.82
CA LEU A 94 -5.99 -6.25 -0.83
C LEU A 94 -6.08 -4.73 -0.95
N PRO A 95 -7.18 -4.18 -1.46
CA PRO A 95 -7.38 -2.74 -1.52
C PRO A 95 -7.26 -2.12 -0.12
N TYR A 96 -6.50 -1.04 0.01
CA TYR A 96 -6.27 -0.36 1.30
C TYR A 96 -5.73 -1.27 2.41
N GLY A 97 -5.07 -2.36 2.05
CA GLY A 97 -4.73 -3.45 2.95
C GLY A 97 -3.50 -3.22 3.84
N ALA A 98 -2.75 -2.14 3.66
CA ALA A 98 -1.55 -1.83 4.45
C ALA A 98 -1.91 -1.34 5.87
N THR A 99 -2.61 -2.18 6.64
CA THR A 99 -3.15 -1.83 7.97
C THR A 99 -2.08 -1.54 9.02
N GLU A 100 -0.90 -2.12 8.86
CA GLU A 100 0.22 -1.97 9.82
C GLU A 100 0.80 -0.54 9.83
N THR A 101 0.68 0.20 8.74
CA THR A 101 1.24 1.56 8.59
C THR A 101 0.23 2.66 8.84
N ILE A 102 -1.06 2.35 8.89
CA ILE A 102 -2.17 3.32 8.97
C ILE A 102 -1.97 4.32 10.12
N GLU A 103 -1.77 3.82 11.34
CA GLU A 103 -1.63 4.71 12.50
C GLU A 103 -0.38 5.58 12.41
N ALA A 104 0.75 5.02 11.98
CA ALA A 104 2.00 5.76 11.85
C ALA A 104 1.89 6.86 10.78
N GLU A 105 1.25 6.57 9.65
CA GLU A 105 1.01 7.54 8.59
C GLU A 105 0.03 8.64 9.02
N PHE A 106 -1.08 8.26 9.66
CA PHE A 106 -2.07 9.18 10.19
C PHE A 106 -1.46 10.15 11.22
N ARG A 107 -0.67 9.61 12.15
CA ARG A 107 0.07 10.43 13.14
C ARG A 107 1.03 11.40 12.46
N ARG A 108 1.77 10.95 11.45
CA ARG A 108 2.68 11.81 10.69
C ARG A 108 1.96 12.94 9.98
N LEU A 109 0.80 12.68 9.38
CA LEU A 109 -0.02 13.70 8.72
C LEU A 109 -0.51 14.76 9.71
N LEU A 110 -0.94 14.35 10.89
CA LEU A 110 -1.42 15.22 11.94
C LEU A 110 -0.28 15.79 12.83
N GLN A 111 0.98 15.51 12.49
CA GLN A 111 2.17 15.96 13.24
C GLN A 111 2.13 15.55 14.72
N LEU A 112 1.70 14.32 15.00
CA LEU A 112 1.57 13.74 16.33
C LEU A 112 2.65 12.71 16.58
N GLU A 113 3.78 13.11 17.16
CA GLU A 113 4.88 12.18 17.42
C GLU A 113 4.59 11.20 18.56
N LYS A 114 3.95 11.65 19.64
CA LYS A 114 3.64 10.86 20.84
C LYS A 114 2.32 11.31 21.47
N GLY A 115 1.74 10.44 22.29
CA GLY A 115 0.48 10.72 22.98
C GLY A 115 -0.75 10.44 22.10
N PHE A 116 -1.91 10.70 22.65
CA PHE A 116 -3.21 10.53 21.98
C PHE A 116 -3.54 9.10 21.54
N GLU A 117 -2.98 8.08 22.24
CA GLU A 117 -3.18 6.66 21.89
C GLU A 117 -4.66 6.27 21.90
N LYS A 118 -5.42 6.80 22.89
CA LYS A 118 -6.86 6.52 23.00
C LYS A 118 -7.69 7.29 21.98
N GLU A 119 -7.31 8.54 21.70
CA GLU A 119 -8.04 9.40 20.77
C GLU A 119 -7.83 9.01 19.31
N ILE A 120 -6.66 8.46 18.98
CA ILE A 120 -6.31 8.03 17.61
C ILE A 120 -6.50 6.53 17.45
N GLY A 121 -6.08 5.78 18.45
CA GLY A 121 -5.92 4.33 18.41
C GLY A 121 -7.19 3.58 18.04
N ALA A 122 -6.98 2.33 17.75
CA ALA A 122 -7.96 1.48 17.14
C ALA A 122 -8.45 0.37 18.02
N ALA A 123 -7.68 -0.01 19.02
CA ALA A 123 -7.87 -1.28 19.69
C ALA A 123 -9.27 -1.46 20.29
N ASP A 124 -9.89 -0.37 20.76
CA ASP A 124 -11.18 -0.41 21.46
C ASP A 124 -12.34 0.18 20.62
N GLY A 125 -12.09 0.57 19.37
CA GLY A 125 -13.12 1.15 18.48
C GLY A 125 -13.49 2.61 18.74
N ASP A 126 -13.02 3.22 19.83
CA ASP A 126 -13.37 4.58 20.24
C ASP A 126 -12.47 5.67 19.67
N GLY A 127 -11.33 5.31 19.10
CA GLY A 127 -10.40 6.25 18.48
C GLY A 127 -10.85 6.72 17.08
N LEU A 128 -10.20 7.77 16.57
CA LEU A 128 -10.46 8.29 15.22
C LEU A 128 -10.33 7.23 14.13
N LEU A 129 -9.39 6.30 14.29
CA LEU A 129 -9.18 5.19 13.34
C LEU A 129 -10.10 4.00 13.56
N GLY A 130 -10.87 3.98 14.64
CA GLY A 130 -11.82 2.90 14.96
C GLY A 130 -12.74 2.53 13.79
N PRO A 131 -13.44 3.47 13.15
CA PRO A 131 -14.30 3.19 11.99
C PRO A 131 -13.56 2.53 10.83
N LEU A 132 -12.29 2.87 10.61
CA LEU A 132 -11.47 2.30 9.55
C LEU A 132 -11.14 0.83 9.83
N TYR A 133 -10.75 0.50 11.05
CA TYR A 133 -10.46 -0.88 11.43
C TYR A 133 -11.73 -1.75 11.51
N ALA A 134 -12.86 -1.15 11.86
CA ALA A 134 -14.15 -1.84 11.89
C ALA A 134 -14.78 -2.04 10.50
N SER A 135 -14.33 -1.32 9.47
CA SER A 135 -14.92 -1.36 8.11
C SER A 135 -14.71 -2.68 7.37
N GLY A 136 -13.85 -3.56 7.89
CA GLY A 136 -13.50 -4.80 7.22
C GLY A 136 -12.61 -4.58 6.01
N ARG A 137 -12.80 -5.41 4.96
CA ARG A 137 -11.97 -5.38 3.73
C ARG A 137 -12.73 -4.86 2.51
N GLU A 138 -13.94 -4.38 2.68
CA GLU A 138 -14.75 -3.88 1.58
C GLU A 138 -14.32 -2.45 1.22
N PRO A 139 -13.84 -2.19 -0.02
CA PRO A 139 -13.30 -0.88 -0.41
C PRO A 139 -14.26 0.28 -0.16
N ALA A 140 -15.55 0.10 -0.47
CA ALA A 140 -16.55 1.14 -0.27
C ALA A 140 -16.78 1.47 1.22
N ALA A 141 -16.69 0.48 2.10
CA ALA A 141 -16.80 0.69 3.54
C ALA A 141 -15.58 1.43 4.09
N ILE A 142 -14.37 1.10 3.60
CA ILE A 142 -13.11 1.78 3.95
C ILE A 142 -13.17 3.25 3.51
N GLU A 143 -13.57 3.52 2.27
CA GLU A 143 -13.68 4.88 1.74
C GLU A 143 -14.66 5.72 2.55
N LYS A 144 -15.80 5.15 2.94
CA LYS A 144 -16.79 5.80 3.81
C LYS A 144 -16.23 6.07 5.22
N ALA A 145 -15.45 5.13 5.78
CA ALA A 145 -14.78 5.33 7.07
C ALA A 145 -13.75 6.45 7.01
N LEU A 146 -12.96 6.52 5.93
CA LEU A 146 -11.99 7.60 5.71
C LEU A 146 -12.69 8.97 5.59
N GLU A 147 -13.82 9.03 4.89
CA GLU A 147 -14.62 10.25 4.81
C GLU A 147 -15.13 10.70 6.20
N ALA A 148 -15.59 9.75 7.02
CA ALA A 148 -16.03 10.05 8.38
C ALA A 148 -14.87 10.58 9.26
N ILE A 149 -13.68 9.96 9.16
CA ILE A 149 -12.48 10.40 9.87
C ILE A 149 -12.07 11.83 9.45
N ARG A 150 -12.03 12.13 8.16
CA ARG A 150 -11.71 13.47 7.64
C ARG A 150 -12.68 14.51 8.14
N ARG A 151 -13.97 14.21 8.14
CA ARG A 151 -15.02 15.08 8.65
C ARG A 151 -14.85 15.34 10.14
N GLU A 152 -14.57 14.30 10.93
CA GLU A 152 -14.35 14.42 12.37
C GLU A 152 -13.09 15.23 12.70
N VAL A 153 -11.97 14.97 12.05
CA VAL A 153 -10.74 15.75 12.20
C VAL A 153 -10.97 17.21 11.82
N GLY A 154 -11.70 17.48 10.73
CA GLY A 154 -12.05 18.84 10.30
C GLY A 154 -12.91 19.57 11.33
N THR A 155 -13.91 18.92 11.94
CA THR A 155 -14.74 19.52 12.99
C THR A 155 -13.97 19.79 14.27
N LEU A 156 -13.07 18.89 14.66
CA LEU A 156 -12.16 19.08 15.81
C LEU A 156 -11.20 20.26 15.56
N ALA A 157 -10.64 20.37 14.37
CA ALA A 157 -9.73 21.46 14.00
C ALA A 157 -10.42 22.83 14.00
N LEU A 158 -11.70 22.89 13.65
CA LEU A 158 -12.52 24.12 13.72
C LEU A 158 -12.95 24.48 15.15
N GLY A 159 -12.65 23.64 16.16
CA GLY A 159 -12.95 23.92 17.56
C GLY A 159 -14.44 23.94 17.89
N GLN A 160 -15.25 23.15 17.19
CA GLN A 160 -16.69 23.06 17.47
C GLN A 160 -16.90 22.39 18.84
N PRO A 161 -17.67 23.00 19.79
CA PRO A 161 -17.75 22.57 21.19
C PRO A 161 -18.24 21.14 21.37
N ASP A 162 -19.21 20.72 20.56
CA ASP A 162 -19.86 19.40 20.70
C ASP A 162 -18.97 18.23 20.21
N SER A 163 -18.05 18.49 19.30
CA SER A 163 -17.13 17.46 18.78
C SER A 163 -15.91 17.21 19.68
N ALA A 164 -15.62 18.12 20.60
CA ALA A 164 -14.44 18.08 21.45
C ALA A 164 -14.63 17.38 22.79
N VAL A 165 -15.82 16.82 23.09
CA VAL A 165 -16.07 16.13 24.36
C VAL A 165 -15.11 14.94 24.51
N GLY A 166 -14.28 14.99 25.58
CA GLY A 166 -13.25 13.99 25.83
C GLY A 166 -11.97 14.11 24.99
N ARG A 167 -11.93 14.98 23.98
CA ARG A 167 -10.80 15.17 23.04
C ARG A 167 -10.25 16.60 22.96
N GLN A 168 -10.42 17.38 24.02
CA GLN A 168 -10.05 18.82 24.05
C GLN A 168 -8.57 19.06 23.71
N LYS A 169 -7.67 18.21 24.21
CA LYS A 169 -6.22 18.32 23.93
C LYS A 169 -5.90 18.08 22.45
N LEU A 170 -6.55 17.08 21.86
CA LEU A 170 -6.40 16.79 20.43
C LEU A 170 -6.96 17.93 19.57
N ALA A 171 -8.15 18.43 19.88
CA ALA A 171 -8.75 19.59 19.20
C ALA A 171 -7.83 20.83 19.27
N ALA A 172 -7.25 21.11 20.45
CA ALA A 172 -6.31 22.20 20.62
C ALA A 172 -4.99 22.03 19.84
N HIS A 173 -4.57 20.79 19.57
CA HIS A 173 -3.45 20.51 18.69
C HIS A 173 -3.85 20.71 17.22
N LEU A 174 -4.95 20.10 16.79
CA LEU A 174 -5.44 20.15 15.41
C LEU A 174 -5.75 21.59 14.96
N SER A 175 -6.27 22.44 15.85
CA SER A 175 -6.54 23.86 15.53
C SER A 175 -5.28 24.69 15.26
N LYS A 176 -4.10 24.20 15.63
CA LYS A 176 -2.80 24.85 15.37
C LYS A 176 -2.09 24.31 14.13
N LEU A 177 -2.61 23.24 13.53
CA LEU A 177 -2.02 22.69 12.32
C LEU A 177 -2.16 23.67 11.16
N PRO A 178 -1.17 23.74 10.28
CA PRO A 178 -1.31 24.49 9.04
C PRO A 178 -2.40 23.85 8.15
N PRO A 179 -3.17 24.66 7.41
CA PRO A 179 -4.24 24.14 6.53
C PRO A 179 -3.78 23.00 5.60
N GLU A 180 -2.54 23.08 5.12
CA GLU A 180 -1.94 22.09 4.23
C GLU A 180 -1.84 20.68 4.87
N ALA A 181 -1.82 20.58 6.18
CA ALA A 181 -1.83 19.28 6.88
C ALA A 181 -3.20 18.61 6.77
N LEU A 182 -4.28 19.37 6.85
CA LEU A 182 -5.63 18.89 6.65
C LEU A 182 -5.88 18.53 5.18
N ASP A 183 -5.40 19.35 4.24
CA ASP A 183 -5.47 19.07 2.81
C ASP A 183 -4.76 17.74 2.47
N ARG A 184 -3.62 17.46 3.10
CA ARG A 184 -2.92 16.17 2.93
C ARG A 184 -3.71 15.00 3.49
N LEU A 185 -4.45 15.19 4.58
CA LEU A 185 -5.32 14.17 5.13
C LEU A 185 -6.48 13.86 4.18
N ASP A 186 -7.02 14.86 3.49
CA ASP A 186 -8.08 14.67 2.49
C ASP A 186 -7.62 13.81 1.31
N LEU A 187 -6.33 13.88 0.97
CA LEU A 187 -5.72 13.09 -0.10
C LEU A 187 -5.09 11.78 0.38
N TRP A 188 -5.08 11.50 1.68
CA TRP A 188 -4.49 10.28 2.22
C TRP A 188 -5.44 9.10 2.14
N PHE A 189 -4.88 7.99 1.70
CA PHE A 189 -5.51 6.68 1.67
C PHE A 189 -4.47 5.64 2.07
N PRO A 190 -4.82 4.60 2.84
CA PRO A 190 -3.96 3.45 3.04
C PRO A 190 -3.55 2.84 1.70
N GLU A 191 -2.33 2.35 1.60
CA GLU A 191 -1.88 1.65 0.40
C GLU A 191 -2.50 0.26 0.29
N ASP A 192 -2.52 -0.27 -0.94
CA ASP A 192 -2.86 -1.67 -1.17
C ASP A 192 -1.78 -2.55 -0.53
N SER A 193 -2.16 -3.72 -0.04
CA SER A 193 -1.21 -4.74 0.39
C SER A 193 -1.38 -6.02 -0.42
N LEU A 194 -0.44 -6.94 -0.27
CA LEU A 194 -0.48 -8.24 -0.90
C LEU A 194 -0.78 -9.32 0.14
N ASP A 195 -1.83 -10.09 -0.09
CA ASP A 195 -2.07 -11.35 0.62
C ASP A 195 -1.37 -12.47 -0.15
N VAL A 196 -0.21 -12.86 0.34
CA VAL A 196 0.59 -13.94 -0.26
C VAL A 196 0.29 -15.23 0.47
N GLN A 197 -0.11 -16.24 -0.28
CA GLN A 197 -0.42 -17.56 0.24
C GLN A 197 0.39 -18.61 -0.51
N TYR A 198 0.81 -19.66 0.17
CA TYR A 198 1.54 -20.78 -0.40
C TYR A 198 0.73 -22.08 -0.29
N SER A 199 0.88 -22.96 -1.26
CA SER A 199 0.24 -24.27 -1.23
C SER A 199 0.99 -25.22 -0.29
N THR A 200 0.26 -25.86 0.62
CA THR A 200 0.84 -26.84 1.55
C THR A 200 0.99 -28.24 0.95
N SER A 201 0.26 -28.53 -0.13
CA SER A 201 0.21 -29.85 -0.77
C SER A 201 0.72 -29.83 -2.22
N SER A 202 1.16 -28.66 -2.72
CA SER A 202 1.60 -28.46 -4.12
C SER A 202 0.56 -28.89 -5.18
N ASP A 203 -0.72 -28.99 -4.78
CA ASP A 203 -1.84 -29.40 -5.65
C ASP A 203 -2.74 -28.21 -6.04
N GLY A 204 -2.41 -27.01 -5.56
CA GLY A 204 -3.19 -25.79 -5.82
C GLY A 204 -4.55 -25.74 -5.12
N ARG A 205 -4.82 -26.62 -4.13
CA ARG A 205 -6.12 -26.70 -3.46
C ARG A 205 -6.11 -26.16 -2.04
N SER A 206 -4.98 -26.28 -1.33
CA SER A 206 -4.84 -25.88 0.06
C SER A 206 -3.80 -24.79 0.19
N PHE A 207 -4.25 -23.57 0.46
CA PHE A 207 -3.38 -22.41 0.62
C PHE A 207 -3.39 -21.92 2.06
N ARG A 208 -2.23 -21.48 2.56
CA ARG A 208 -2.04 -20.85 3.88
C ARG A 208 -1.32 -19.53 3.73
N SER A 209 -1.55 -18.61 4.65
CA SER A 209 -0.84 -17.34 4.67
C SER A 209 0.65 -17.54 4.78
N ILE A 210 1.40 -16.80 3.96
CA ILE A 210 2.85 -16.80 3.98
C ILE A 210 3.42 -16.31 5.33
N GLN A 211 2.68 -15.54 6.08
CA GLN A 211 3.09 -15.06 7.40
C GLN A 211 3.24 -16.20 8.40
N GLU A 212 2.42 -17.24 8.28
CA GLU A 212 2.47 -18.45 9.11
C GLU A 212 3.52 -19.46 8.60
N GLY A 213 4.11 -19.21 7.43
CA GLY A 213 5.07 -20.10 6.79
C GLY A 213 6.45 -20.07 7.46
N SER A 214 7.15 -21.22 7.40
CA SER A 214 8.57 -21.30 7.73
C SER A 214 9.42 -20.42 6.79
N PRO A 215 10.64 -20.05 7.15
CA PRO A 215 11.54 -19.31 6.26
C PRO A 215 11.63 -19.93 4.87
N GLY A 216 11.80 -21.25 4.77
CA GLY A 216 11.87 -21.94 3.50
C GLY A 216 10.59 -21.86 2.67
N GLN A 217 9.40 -21.90 3.30
CA GLN A 217 8.14 -21.74 2.61
C GLN A 217 7.97 -20.31 2.06
N LYS A 218 8.46 -19.31 2.78
CA LYS A 218 8.48 -17.91 2.32
C LYS A 218 9.39 -17.75 1.11
N THR A 219 10.61 -18.28 1.19
CA THR A 219 11.56 -18.29 0.06
C THR A 219 10.99 -19.02 -1.15
N ALA A 220 10.37 -20.19 -0.95
CA ALA A 220 9.72 -20.95 -2.02
C ALA A 220 8.61 -20.17 -2.74
N ALA A 221 7.75 -19.46 -2.01
CA ALA A 221 6.68 -18.67 -2.61
C ALA A 221 7.22 -17.48 -3.42
N LEU A 222 8.25 -16.78 -2.88
CA LEU A 222 8.90 -15.70 -3.61
C LEU A 222 9.56 -16.19 -4.90
N LEU A 223 10.27 -17.32 -4.81
CA LEU A 223 10.94 -17.92 -5.95
C LEU A 223 9.94 -18.40 -7.02
N ALA A 224 8.82 -18.99 -6.60
CA ALA A 224 7.75 -19.36 -7.51
C ALA A 224 7.20 -18.17 -8.29
N PHE A 225 7.04 -17.03 -7.66
CA PHE A 225 6.64 -15.79 -8.32
C PHE A 225 7.71 -15.30 -9.29
N LEU A 226 8.97 -15.21 -8.87
CA LEU A 226 10.10 -14.76 -9.70
C LEU A 226 10.31 -15.65 -10.93
N LEU A 227 10.15 -16.95 -10.78
CA LEU A 227 10.23 -17.90 -11.89
C LEU A 227 9.02 -17.80 -12.84
N SER A 228 7.85 -17.39 -12.35
CA SER A 228 6.66 -17.25 -13.19
C SER A 228 6.68 -15.98 -14.05
N TYR A 229 7.41 -14.95 -13.66
CA TYR A 229 7.38 -13.62 -14.29
C TYR A 229 8.64 -13.32 -15.11
N GLY A 230 8.45 -12.70 -16.28
CA GLY A 230 9.51 -12.12 -17.10
C GLY A 230 10.13 -13.10 -18.12
N GLU A 231 10.80 -12.51 -19.09
CA GLU A 231 11.54 -13.19 -20.15
C GLU A 231 13.04 -12.83 -20.13
N GLU A 232 13.42 -11.83 -19.32
CA GLU A 232 14.80 -11.41 -19.17
C GLU A 232 15.65 -12.50 -18.50
N PRO A 233 16.97 -12.55 -18.76
CA PRO A 233 17.87 -13.46 -18.07
C PRO A 233 17.74 -13.34 -16.55
N LEU A 234 17.64 -14.46 -15.85
CA LEU A 234 17.52 -14.52 -14.39
C LEU A 234 18.76 -15.18 -13.79
N ILE A 235 19.34 -14.53 -12.79
CA ILE A 235 20.45 -15.04 -12.00
C ILE A 235 19.90 -15.45 -10.63
N LEU A 236 20.11 -16.71 -10.25
CA LEU A 236 19.73 -17.27 -8.97
C LEU A 236 20.99 -17.72 -8.25
N ASP A 237 21.22 -17.19 -7.05
CA ASP A 237 22.32 -17.59 -6.20
C ASP A 237 21.78 -18.42 -5.02
N GLN A 238 22.17 -19.68 -4.97
CA GLN A 238 21.75 -20.66 -3.97
C GLN A 238 20.24 -20.68 -3.69
N PRO A 239 19.39 -20.88 -4.72
CA PRO A 239 17.95 -20.84 -4.55
C PRO A 239 17.41 -21.98 -3.65
N GLU A 240 18.25 -22.97 -3.33
CA GLU A 240 17.93 -24.06 -2.43
C GLU A 240 18.09 -23.73 -0.94
N ASP A 241 18.75 -22.64 -0.59
CA ASP A 241 18.96 -22.26 0.80
C ASP A 241 17.62 -22.10 1.53
N ASP A 242 17.56 -22.60 2.76
CA ASP A 242 16.36 -22.65 3.60
C ASP A 242 15.23 -23.57 3.10
N LEU A 243 15.37 -24.26 1.95
CA LEU A 243 14.35 -25.14 1.41
C LEU A 243 14.61 -26.61 1.80
N ASP A 244 13.54 -27.34 2.07
CA ASP A 244 13.64 -28.78 2.20
C ASP A 244 13.73 -29.48 0.81
N ASN A 245 14.25 -30.72 0.80
CA ASN A 245 14.45 -31.45 -0.44
C ASN A 245 13.16 -31.69 -1.25
N HIS A 246 12.02 -31.77 -0.59
CA HIS A 246 10.74 -31.96 -1.25
C HIS A 246 10.30 -30.69 -1.99
N LEU A 247 10.48 -29.52 -1.39
CA LEU A 247 10.22 -28.23 -2.01
C LEU A 247 11.21 -27.94 -3.15
N ILE A 248 12.50 -28.28 -2.95
CA ILE A 248 13.50 -28.13 -4.02
C ILE A 248 13.08 -28.91 -5.27
N TYR A 249 12.71 -30.17 -5.13
CA TYR A 249 12.36 -31.00 -6.27
C TYR A 249 11.05 -30.55 -6.93
N ASN A 250 9.99 -30.43 -6.16
CA ASN A 250 8.64 -30.16 -6.71
C ASN A 250 8.48 -28.73 -7.22
N LEU A 251 9.12 -27.76 -6.58
CA LEU A 251 8.97 -26.36 -6.93
C LEU A 251 10.09 -25.92 -7.88
N ILE A 252 11.34 -25.93 -7.41
CA ILE A 252 12.46 -25.33 -8.13
C ILE A 252 12.78 -26.10 -9.40
N VAL A 253 12.97 -27.40 -9.29
CA VAL A 253 13.38 -28.21 -10.44
C VAL A 253 12.32 -28.20 -11.53
N THR A 254 11.04 -28.34 -11.17
CA THR A 254 9.94 -28.32 -12.15
C THR A 254 9.84 -26.97 -12.82
N GLN A 255 9.88 -25.88 -12.05
CA GLN A 255 9.78 -24.54 -12.62
C GLN A 255 11.01 -24.14 -13.45
N ILE A 256 12.21 -24.49 -13.04
CA ILE A 256 13.43 -24.27 -13.84
C ILE A 256 13.30 -24.91 -15.22
N ARG A 257 12.81 -26.16 -15.30
CA ARG A 257 12.62 -26.85 -16.58
C ARG A 257 11.63 -26.15 -17.50
N ASP A 258 10.56 -25.60 -16.94
CA ASP A 258 9.55 -24.87 -17.71
C ASP A 258 10.05 -23.49 -18.14
N VAL A 259 10.71 -22.77 -17.21
CA VAL A 259 11.14 -21.38 -17.42
C VAL A 259 12.32 -21.27 -18.37
N LYS A 260 13.25 -22.22 -18.36
CA LYS A 260 14.42 -22.22 -19.27
C LYS A 260 14.03 -22.31 -20.75
N GLN A 261 12.79 -22.72 -21.07
CA GLN A 261 12.28 -22.73 -22.45
C GLN A 261 11.98 -21.32 -22.98
N ARG A 262 11.81 -20.34 -22.11
CA ARG A 262 11.43 -18.98 -22.47
C ARG A 262 12.45 -17.91 -22.11
N ARG A 263 13.40 -18.19 -21.17
CA ARG A 263 14.47 -17.26 -20.80
C ARG A 263 15.73 -17.98 -20.34
N GLN A 264 16.84 -17.29 -20.40
CA GLN A 264 18.10 -17.78 -19.86
C GLN A 264 18.10 -17.77 -18.33
N LEU A 265 18.53 -18.89 -17.73
CA LEU A 265 18.75 -19.02 -16.31
C LEU A 265 20.23 -19.24 -16.01
N LEU A 266 20.78 -18.47 -15.09
CA LEU A 266 22.12 -18.69 -14.53
C LEU A 266 21.92 -19.03 -13.04
N VAL A 267 22.23 -20.27 -12.66
CA VAL A 267 22.01 -20.75 -11.31
C VAL A 267 23.33 -21.12 -10.68
N VAL A 268 23.67 -20.46 -9.58
CA VAL A 268 24.78 -20.86 -8.71
C VAL A 268 24.18 -21.75 -7.62
N THR A 269 24.65 -22.99 -7.52
CA THR A 269 24.10 -23.97 -6.58
C THR A 269 25.12 -25.00 -6.16
N HIS A 270 24.96 -25.55 -4.97
CA HIS A 270 25.67 -26.73 -4.48
C HIS A 270 24.76 -27.99 -4.44
N ASN A 271 23.53 -27.90 -4.94
CA ASN A 271 22.55 -28.99 -4.94
C ASN A 271 22.50 -29.73 -6.29
N ALA A 272 22.88 -31.00 -6.29
CA ALA A 272 22.90 -31.82 -7.49
C ALA A 272 21.51 -31.97 -8.12
N ASN A 273 20.40 -31.92 -7.35
CA ASN A 273 19.05 -32.00 -7.88
C ASN A 273 18.72 -30.83 -8.82
N ILE A 274 19.20 -29.63 -8.52
CA ILE A 274 18.98 -28.45 -9.37
C ILE A 274 19.72 -28.61 -10.69
N VAL A 275 20.98 -29.05 -10.64
CA VAL A 275 21.81 -29.23 -11.84
C VAL A 275 21.30 -30.37 -12.71
N VAL A 276 21.14 -31.57 -12.10
CA VAL A 276 20.85 -32.81 -12.84
C VAL A 276 19.39 -32.93 -13.21
N ASN A 277 18.51 -32.75 -12.22
CA ASN A 277 17.07 -32.87 -12.46
C ASN A 277 16.46 -31.60 -13.11
N GLY A 278 17.11 -30.43 -12.95
CA GLY A 278 16.82 -29.21 -13.70
C GLY A 278 17.25 -29.30 -15.17
N ASP A 279 17.99 -30.34 -15.52
CA ASP A 279 18.46 -30.62 -16.88
C ASP A 279 19.25 -29.43 -17.47
N ALA A 280 20.35 -29.07 -16.76
CA ALA A 280 21.21 -27.95 -17.14
C ALA A 280 21.89 -28.21 -18.50
N GLU A 281 21.81 -27.27 -19.43
CA GLU A 281 22.45 -27.34 -20.74
C GLU A 281 23.97 -27.13 -20.64
N LEU A 282 24.39 -26.26 -19.74
CA LEU A 282 25.81 -25.96 -19.47
C LEU A 282 26.06 -25.96 -17.96
N VAL A 283 27.03 -26.75 -17.54
CA VAL A 283 27.52 -26.78 -16.18
C VAL A 283 28.94 -26.22 -16.17
N VAL A 284 29.20 -25.25 -15.29
CA VAL A 284 30.53 -24.70 -15.03
C VAL A 284 30.88 -25.00 -13.59
N ALA A 285 31.84 -25.92 -13.38
CA ALA A 285 32.34 -26.23 -12.04
C ALA A 285 33.45 -25.28 -11.66
N LEU A 286 33.33 -24.66 -10.48
CA LEU A 286 34.31 -23.76 -9.91
C LEU A 286 34.99 -24.38 -8.71
N VAL A 287 36.30 -24.15 -8.56
CA VAL A 287 37.10 -24.63 -7.46
C VAL A 287 37.99 -23.51 -6.89
N ALA A 288 38.11 -23.45 -5.58
CA ALA A 288 39.03 -22.51 -4.95
C ALA A 288 40.43 -23.18 -4.84
N ARG A 289 41.41 -22.59 -5.49
CA ARG A 289 42.82 -22.98 -5.42
C ARG A 289 43.69 -21.78 -5.11
N ASN A 290 44.54 -21.90 -4.08
CA ASN A 290 45.46 -20.82 -3.68
C ASN A 290 44.78 -19.45 -3.42
N GLY A 291 43.54 -19.46 -2.94
CA GLY A 291 42.77 -18.22 -2.67
C GLY A 291 42.10 -17.61 -3.91
N GLU A 292 42.20 -18.25 -5.07
CA GLU A 292 41.53 -17.81 -6.30
C GLU A 292 40.48 -18.83 -6.75
N THR A 293 39.39 -18.34 -7.30
CA THR A 293 38.33 -19.17 -7.92
C THR A 293 38.76 -19.48 -9.36
N GLN A 294 38.87 -20.75 -9.69
CA GLN A 294 39.23 -21.23 -11.01
C GLN A 294 38.17 -22.17 -11.58
N GLN A 295 37.96 -22.14 -12.90
CA GLN A 295 37.11 -23.08 -13.58
C GLN A 295 37.83 -24.46 -13.65
N GLU A 296 37.19 -25.50 -13.10
CA GLU A 296 37.70 -26.89 -13.15
C GLU A 296 37.26 -27.59 -14.42
N CYS A 297 35.98 -27.48 -14.77
CA CYS A 297 35.44 -27.91 -16.05
C CYS A 297 34.23 -27.11 -16.47
N ALA A 298 33.91 -27.14 -17.75
CA ALA A 298 32.66 -26.65 -18.32
C ALA A 298 32.22 -27.62 -19.42
N GLY A 299 30.91 -27.87 -19.51
CA GLY A 299 30.33 -28.74 -20.52
C GLY A 299 28.92 -29.16 -20.20
N SER A 300 28.35 -30.00 -21.03
CA SER A 300 26.98 -30.52 -20.85
C SER A 300 26.94 -31.70 -19.88
N LEU A 301 25.73 -32.03 -19.39
CA LEU A 301 25.48 -33.24 -18.59
C LEU A 301 25.80 -34.56 -19.30
N GLN A 302 25.85 -34.53 -20.63
CA GLN A 302 26.22 -35.70 -21.43
C GLN A 302 27.72 -36.04 -21.31
N GLU A 303 28.55 -35.11 -20.93
CA GLU A 303 29.99 -35.32 -20.84
C GLU A 303 30.38 -36.04 -19.55
N ARG A 304 31.18 -37.10 -19.71
CA ARG A 304 31.59 -37.92 -18.56
C ARG A 304 32.33 -37.12 -17.49
N LYS A 305 33.26 -36.21 -17.88
CA LYS A 305 34.01 -35.39 -16.98
C LYS A 305 33.11 -34.51 -16.11
N VAL A 306 32.06 -33.90 -16.71
CA VAL A 306 31.12 -33.06 -16.01
C VAL A 306 30.34 -33.86 -14.97
N ARG A 307 29.83 -35.04 -15.32
CA ARG A 307 29.12 -35.91 -14.36
C ARG A 307 30.02 -36.40 -13.22
N GLU A 308 31.27 -36.73 -13.50
CA GLU A 308 32.24 -37.11 -12.48
C GLU A 308 32.55 -35.96 -11.52
N THR A 309 32.68 -34.74 -12.04
CA THR A 309 32.86 -33.54 -11.23
C THR A 309 31.64 -33.22 -10.37
N ILE A 310 30.41 -33.28 -10.91
CA ILE A 310 29.17 -33.11 -10.14
C ILE A 310 29.11 -34.11 -9.00
N CYS A 311 29.37 -35.40 -9.29
CA CYS A 311 29.36 -36.46 -8.28
C CYS A 311 30.41 -36.21 -7.19
N THR A 312 31.61 -35.73 -7.55
CA THR A 312 32.70 -35.47 -6.59
C THR A 312 32.37 -34.25 -5.72
N VAL A 313 31.96 -33.16 -6.33
CA VAL A 313 31.76 -31.86 -5.64
C VAL A 313 30.46 -31.83 -4.81
N MET A 314 29.37 -32.35 -5.36
CA MET A 314 28.04 -32.21 -4.75
C MET A 314 27.58 -33.45 -3.97
N GLU A 315 28.10 -34.63 -4.29
CA GLU A 315 27.64 -35.90 -3.69
C GLU A 315 28.68 -36.58 -2.80
N GLY A 316 29.87 -35.96 -2.66
CA GLY A 316 30.96 -36.51 -1.87
C GLY A 316 31.72 -37.65 -2.55
N GLY A 317 31.60 -37.79 -3.87
CA GLY A 317 32.23 -38.80 -4.69
C GLY A 317 31.37 -40.04 -4.96
N ARG A 318 31.82 -40.86 -5.93
CA ARG A 318 31.05 -41.99 -6.41
C ARG A 318 30.76 -43.05 -5.34
N GLU A 319 31.71 -43.32 -4.49
CA GLU A 319 31.54 -44.28 -3.38
C GLU A 319 30.47 -43.85 -2.37
N ALA A 320 30.48 -42.58 -1.97
CA ALA A 320 29.49 -42.03 -1.06
C ALA A 320 28.09 -42.04 -1.66
N PHE A 321 27.99 -41.65 -2.94
CA PHE A 321 26.74 -41.71 -3.70
C PHE A 321 26.19 -43.15 -3.80
N ASP A 322 27.03 -44.13 -4.21
CA ASP A 322 26.61 -45.52 -4.36
C ASP A 322 26.22 -46.15 -3.01
N GLN A 323 26.92 -45.84 -1.93
CA GLN A 323 26.57 -46.33 -0.59
C GLN A 323 25.23 -45.76 -0.09
N ARG A 324 25.00 -44.45 -0.29
CA ARG A 324 23.73 -43.83 0.04
C ARG A 324 22.58 -44.41 -0.77
N TYR A 325 22.77 -44.52 -2.08
CA TYR A 325 21.77 -45.11 -2.97
C TYR A 325 21.38 -46.52 -2.58
N ARG A 326 22.37 -47.39 -2.31
CA ARG A 326 22.14 -48.78 -1.90
C ARG A 326 21.37 -48.88 -0.58
N ARG A 327 21.67 -48.07 0.39
CA ARG A 327 20.98 -48.06 1.70
C ARG A 327 19.53 -47.67 1.56
N ILE A 328 19.26 -46.57 0.88
CA ILE A 328 17.90 -46.05 0.69
C ILE A 328 17.07 -46.95 -0.26
N ALA A 329 17.65 -47.42 -1.37
CA ALA A 329 16.93 -48.21 -2.33
C ALA A 329 16.64 -49.67 -1.88
N LEU A 330 17.43 -50.21 -0.94
CA LEU A 330 17.15 -51.52 -0.36
C LEU A 330 15.92 -51.49 0.56
N GLU A 331 15.71 -50.41 1.30
CA GLU A 331 14.49 -50.24 2.10
C GLU A 331 13.24 -50.05 1.25
N ALA A 332 13.33 -49.34 0.13
CA ALA A 332 12.21 -49.11 -0.80
C ALA A 332 11.74 -50.37 -1.54
N ARG A 333 12.51 -51.47 -1.58
CA ARG A 333 12.11 -52.75 -2.19
C ARG A 333 11.37 -53.70 -1.23
N HIS A 334 11.25 -53.31 0.04
CA HIS A 334 10.57 -54.13 1.08
C HIS A 334 9.26 -53.49 1.58
N VAL A 335 8.77 -52.43 0.94
CA VAL A 335 7.46 -51.84 1.10
C VAL A 335 6.62 -52.05 -0.18
#